data_0c3f27e8e312c9e84004f533da8ecdf2
#
_entry.id   0c3f27e8e312c9e84004f533da8ecdf2
#
_cell.length_a   1.000
_cell.length_b   1.000
_cell.length_c   1.000
_cell.angle_alpha   90.00
_cell.angle_beta   90.00
_cell.angle_gamma   90.00
#
_symmetry.space_group_name_H-M   'P 1'
#
loop_
_entity.id
_entity.type
_entity.pdbx_description
1 polymer ?
#
loop_
_entity_poly.entity_id
_entity_poly.type
_entity_poly.pdbx_seq_one_letter_code
_entity_poly.pdbx_strand_id
1 'polypeptide(L)'
;MKAIDPATEIYLVRHGETEWNRDGRLQGQHNSSLTARGRRQAEQLGRLLARLLGRQQRLINVSPLGRALETAAIIRQQVPGPEPIIDPRLQEMTLGSWEGLTRKEVNEQCNGVVGDDANAEWWFRAPGGESFDHFQQRVRSWLSEQRGPVIAVSHGITTRMIRGEYLGLSRHERLSLPVPHGVIWRLRGGGVETIHQ
;
A
#
# COMPACT_ATOMS: atom_id res chain seq x y z
N MET A 1 8.65 9.74 -19.50
CA MET A 1 7.71 8.82 -18.82
C MET A 1 6.65 8.38 -19.82
N LYS A 2 6.31 7.09 -19.89
CA LYS A 2 5.08 6.65 -20.58
C LYS A 2 3.89 7.25 -19.83
N ALA A 3 3.02 7.97 -20.50
CA ALA A 3 1.82 8.51 -19.90
C ALA A 3 0.94 7.36 -19.37
N ILE A 4 0.33 7.55 -18.20
CA ILE A 4 -0.65 6.61 -17.65
C ILE A 4 -1.85 6.61 -18.62
N ASP A 5 -2.33 5.42 -19.00
CA ASP A 5 -3.48 5.29 -19.87
C ASP A 5 -4.70 6.02 -19.28
N PRO A 6 -5.37 6.92 -20.02
CA PRO A 6 -6.56 7.61 -19.54
C PRO A 6 -7.71 6.69 -19.09
N ALA A 7 -7.76 5.46 -19.62
CA ALA A 7 -8.72 4.45 -19.23
C ALA A 7 -8.35 3.71 -17.93
N THR A 8 -7.16 3.98 -17.38
CA THR A 8 -6.71 3.35 -16.14
C THR A 8 -7.57 3.82 -14.97
N GLU A 9 -8.14 2.85 -14.27
CA GLU A 9 -8.87 3.05 -13.02
C GLU A 9 -8.35 2.07 -11.97
N ILE A 10 -7.82 2.58 -10.86
CA ILE A 10 -7.22 1.75 -9.82
C ILE A 10 -8.00 1.96 -8.53
N TYR A 11 -8.49 0.87 -7.95
CA TYR A 11 -9.02 0.81 -6.59
C TYR A 11 -7.91 0.32 -5.67
N LEU A 12 -7.17 1.25 -5.11
CA LEU A 12 -6.01 0.97 -4.28
C LEU A 12 -6.41 0.84 -2.82
N VAL A 13 -5.99 -0.24 -2.17
CA VAL A 13 -6.25 -0.51 -0.76
C VAL A 13 -4.98 -0.90 -0.02
N ARG A 14 -4.87 -0.48 1.23
CA ARG A 14 -3.86 -0.98 2.17
C ARG A 14 -4.39 -2.26 2.83
N HIS A 15 -3.51 -3.23 3.09
CA HIS A 15 -3.86 -4.42 3.87
C HIS A 15 -4.53 -4.04 5.20
N GLY A 16 -5.32 -4.94 5.78
CA GLY A 16 -5.93 -4.77 7.09
C GLY A 16 -4.88 -4.62 8.23
N GLU A 17 -5.29 -4.08 9.37
CA GLU A 17 -4.43 -3.93 10.55
C GLU A 17 -3.79 -5.27 10.93
N THR A 18 -2.48 -5.25 11.22
CA THR A 18 -1.72 -6.41 11.71
C THR A 18 -1.36 -6.24 13.19
N GLU A 19 -0.93 -7.33 13.83
CA GLU A 19 -0.42 -7.29 15.20
C GLU A 19 0.70 -6.25 15.35
N TRP A 20 1.65 -6.20 14.40
CA TRP A 20 2.73 -5.21 14.43
C TRP A 20 2.26 -3.78 14.17
N ASN A 21 1.19 -3.57 13.41
CA ASN A 21 0.59 -2.22 13.32
C ASN A 21 0.01 -1.78 14.66
N ARG A 22 -0.70 -2.67 15.37
CA ARG A 22 -1.24 -2.41 16.70
C ARG A 22 -0.12 -2.07 17.70
N ASP A 23 0.98 -2.81 17.61
CA ASP A 23 2.12 -2.68 18.53
C ASP A 23 3.11 -1.57 18.10
N GLY A 24 2.84 -0.84 17.01
CA GLY A 24 3.67 0.27 16.51
C GLY A 24 5.02 -0.17 15.94
N ARG A 25 5.15 -1.45 15.52
CA ARG A 25 6.39 -1.98 14.94
C ARG A 25 6.46 -1.75 13.44
N LEU A 26 7.65 -1.44 12.96
CA LEU A 26 7.97 -1.30 11.55
C LEU A 26 7.99 -2.69 10.89
N GLN A 27 7.19 -2.90 9.86
CA GLN A 27 7.09 -4.20 9.24
C GLN A 27 8.03 -4.40 8.06
N GLY A 28 8.16 -3.37 7.22
CA GLY A 28 8.85 -3.53 5.95
C GLY A 28 8.35 -4.76 5.19
N GLN A 29 9.24 -5.66 4.85
CA GLN A 29 8.92 -6.92 4.18
C GLN A 29 8.70 -8.10 5.14
N HIS A 30 8.99 -7.96 6.43
CA HIS A 30 8.58 -8.95 7.42
C HIS A 30 7.05 -9.02 7.51
N ASN A 31 6.54 -10.19 7.90
CA ASN A 31 5.11 -10.42 7.97
C ASN A 31 4.62 -10.56 9.42
N SER A 32 3.45 -10.03 9.67
CA SER A 32 2.70 -10.16 10.91
C SER A 32 1.23 -10.43 10.57
N SER A 33 0.57 -11.26 11.35
CA SER A 33 -0.82 -11.68 11.10
C SER A 33 -1.79 -10.51 11.18
N LEU A 34 -2.88 -10.58 10.42
CA LEU A 34 -3.99 -9.63 10.58
C LEU A 34 -4.61 -9.80 11.97
N THR A 35 -4.93 -8.66 12.62
CA THR A 35 -5.77 -8.67 13.80
C THR A 35 -7.22 -9.02 13.45
N ALA A 36 -8.05 -9.35 14.45
CA ALA A 36 -9.50 -9.47 14.24
C ALA A 36 -10.12 -8.19 13.65
N ARG A 37 -9.58 -7.00 14.02
CA ARG A 37 -9.97 -5.71 13.43
C ARG A 37 -9.53 -5.63 11.97
N GLY A 38 -8.30 -6.05 11.65
CA GLY A 38 -7.79 -6.07 10.27
C GLY A 38 -8.61 -6.94 9.34
N ARG A 39 -9.05 -8.12 9.79
CA ARG A 39 -9.97 -8.98 9.00
C ARG A 39 -11.31 -8.30 8.77
N ARG A 40 -11.92 -7.70 9.81
CA ARG A 40 -13.15 -6.92 9.62
C ARG A 40 -12.98 -5.74 8.65
N GLN A 41 -11.83 -5.05 8.68
CA GLN A 41 -11.51 -4.00 7.69
C GLN A 41 -11.48 -4.57 6.27
N ALA A 42 -10.85 -5.72 6.06
CA ALA A 42 -10.80 -6.37 4.75
C ALA A 42 -12.19 -6.80 4.25
N GLU A 43 -13.05 -7.35 5.12
CA GLU A 43 -14.44 -7.68 4.80
C GLU A 43 -15.25 -6.44 4.41
N GLN A 44 -15.09 -5.34 5.15
CA GLN A 44 -15.78 -4.08 4.88
C GLN A 44 -15.33 -3.47 3.55
N LEU A 45 -14.01 -3.51 3.26
CA LEU A 45 -13.48 -3.12 1.95
C LEU A 45 -14.04 -3.97 0.81
N GLY A 46 -14.15 -5.28 1.02
CA GLY A 46 -14.76 -6.20 0.04
C GLY A 46 -16.22 -5.83 -0.25
N ARG A 47 -17.03 -5.60 0.79
CA ARG A 47 -18.44 -5.15 0.63
C ARG A 47 -18.54 -3.79 -0.07
N LEU A 48 -17.65 -2.85 0.26
CA LEU A 48 -17.64 -1.52 -0.36
C LEU A 48 -17.26 -1.62 -1.85
N LEU A 49 -16.22 -2.38 -2.19
CA LEU A 49 -15.83 -2.66 -3.58
C LEU A 49 -16.97 -3.35 -4.35
N ALA A 50 -17.61 -4.35 -3.75
CA ALA A 50 -18.75 -5.03 -4.40
C ALA A 50 -19.90 -4.07 -4.72
N ARG A 51 -20.21 -3.12 -3.84
CA ARG A 51 -21.22 -2.07 -4.10
C ARG A 51 -20.80 -1.11 -5.21
N LEU A 52 -19.53 -0.69 -5.22
CA LEU A 52 -18.99 0.25 -6.22
C LEU A 52 -18.90 -0.38 -7.62
N LEU A 53 -18.57 -1.67 -7.68
CA LEU A 53 -18.28 -2.38 -8.92
C LEU A 53 -19.49 -3.18 -9.46
N GLY A 54 -20.49 -3.41 -8.62
CA GLY A 54 -21.63 -4.26 -8.95
C GLY A 54 -21.18 -5.69 -9.28
N ARG A 55 -21.76 -6.28 -10.35
CA ARG A 55 -21.40 -7.63 -10.81
C ARG A 55 -20.20 -7.67 -11.77
N GLN A 56 -19.52 -6.56 -11.96
CA GLN A 56 -18.38 -6.51 -12.88
C GLN A 56 -17.19 -7.26 -12.28
N GLN A 57 -16.66 -8.20 -13.04
CA GLN A 57 -15.44 -8.91 -12.66
C GLN A 57 -14.27 -7.94 -12.63
N ARG A 58 -13.40 -8.08 -11.63
CA ARG A 58 -12.19 -7.26 -11.49
C ARG A 58 -10.98 -8.13 -11.23
N LEU A 59 -9.89 -7.74 -11.91
CA LEU A 59 -8.56 -8.25 -11.59
C LEU A 59 -8.10 -7.66 -10.27
N ILE A 60 -7.53 -8.50 -9.41
CA ILE A 60 -6.86 -8.07 -8.18
C ILE A 60 -5.38 -8.29 -8.39
N ASN A 61 -4.59 -7.21 -8.34
CA ASN A 61 -3.14 -7.28 -8.20
C ASN A 61 -2.80 -7.18 -6.71
N VAL A 62 -1.96 -8.07 -6.22
CA VAL A 62 -1.68 -8.16 -4.79
C VAL A 62 -0.19 -8.31 -4.51
N SER A 63 0.29 -7.63 -3.46
CA SER A 63 1.62 -7.84 -2.92
C SER A 63 1.83 -9.29 -2.45
N PRO A 64 3.03 -9.88 -2.62
CA PRO A 64 3.34 -11.23 -2.15
C PRO A 64 3.35 -11.38 -0.62
N LEU A 65 3.32 -10.31 0.15
CA LEU A 65 3.40 -10.36 1.61
C LEU A 65 2.09 -10.88 2.23
N GLY A 66 2.20 -11.81 3.18
CA GLY A 66 1.08 -12.59 3.72
C GLY A 66 -0.12 -11.76 4.18
N ARG A 67 0.09 -10.62 4.85
CA ARG A 67 -0.99 -9.70 5.26
C ARG A 67 -1.78 -9.11 4.07
N ALA A 68 -1.12 -8.87 2.94
CA ALA A 68 -1.79 -8.40 1.73
C ALA A 68 -2.52 -9.54 1.03
N LEU A 69 -1.93 -10.73 0.96
CA LEU A 69 -2.56 -11.93 0.42
C LEU A 69 -3.83 -12.30 1.20
N GLU A 70 -3.76 -12.31 2.55
CA GLU A 70 -4.93 -12.58 3.40
C GLU A 70 -6.03 -11.52 3.20
N THR A 71 -5.65 -10.24 3.10
CA THR A 71 -6.60 -9.14 2.81
C THR A 71 -7.26 -9.32 1.44
N ALA A 72 -6.49 -9.65 0.40
CA ALA A 72 -7.00 -9.88 -0.95
C ALA A 72 -7.93 -11.10 -1.00
N ALA A 73 -7.60 -12.18 -0.31
CA ALA A 73 -8.45 -13.37 -0.22
C ALA A 73 -9.82 -13.07 0.41
N ILE A 74 -9.85 -12.25 1.46
CA ILE A 74 -11.11 -11.80 2.09
C ILE A 74 -11.92 -10.92 1.14
N ILE A 75 -11.29 -9.95 0.47
CA ILE A 75 -11.93 -9.09 -0.54
C ILE A 75 -12.52 -9.94 -1.67
N ARG A 76 -11.77 -10.94 -2.12
CA ARG A 76 -12.17 -11.83 -3.23
C ARG A 76 -13.46 -12.59 -2.98
N GLN A 77 -13.81 -12.86 -1.73
CA GLN A 77 -15.09 -13.50 -1.37
C GLN A 77 -16.31 -12.63 -1.71
N GLN A 78 -16.13 -11.32 -1.85
CA GLN A 78 -17.20 -10.34 -2.11
C GLN A 78 -17.17 -9.80 -3.55
N VAL A 79 -15.99 -9.81 -4.18
CA VAL A 79 -15.78 -9.23 -5.51
C VAL A 79 -15.52 -10.34 -6.53
N PRO A 80 -16.40 -10.55 -7.55
CA PRO A 80 -16.18 -11.58 -8.56
C PRO A 80 -14.99 -11.21 -9.47
N GLY A 81 -14.30 -12.24 -9.98
CA GLY A 81 -13.20 -12.05 -10.91
C GLY A 81 -12.26 -13.26 -11.00
N PRO A 82 -11.17 -13.19 -11.74
CA PRO A 82 -10.14 -14.23 -11.80
C PRO A 82 -9.34 -14.30 -10.49
N GLU A 83 -8.51 -15.31 -10.37
CA GLU A 83 -7.55 -15.42 -9.27
C GLU A 83 -6.64 -14.19 -9.21
N PRO A 84 -6.31 -13.71 -7.99
CA PRO A 84 -5.42 -12.56 -7.83
C PRO A 84 -4.04 -12.81 -8.44
N ILE A 85 -3.52 -11.79 -9.12
CA ILE A 85 -2.15 -11.80 -9.65
C ILE A 85 -1.22 -11.26 -8.58
N ILE A 86 -0.25 -12.08 -8.17
CA ILE A 86 0.80 -11.66 -7.23
C ILE A 86 1.83 -10.84 -8.00
N ASP A 87 2.04 -9.58 -7.57
CA ASP A 87 3.02 -8.70 -8.17
C ASP A 87 4.03 -8.20 -7.12
N PRO A 88 5.30 -8.61 -7.21
CA PRO A 88 6.34 -8.18 -6.26
C PRO A 88 6.54 -6.66 -6.21
N ARG A 89 6.18 -5.94 -7.25
CA ARG A 89 6.29 -4.48 -7.28
C ARG A 89 5.32 -3.77 -6.33
N LEU A 90 4.30 -4.49 -5.84
CA LEU A 90 3.33 -4.00 -4.85
C LEU A 90 3.74 -4.25 -3.40
N GLN A 91 4.86 -4.95 -3.14
CA GLN A 91 5.33 -5.18 -1.77
C GLN A 91 5.73 -3.88 -1.07
N GLU A 92 5.77 -3.90 0.26
CA GLU A 92 6.24 -2.76 1.04
C GLU A 92 7.74 -2.56 0.80
N MET A 93 8.22 -1.34 0.99
CA MET A 93 9.65 -1.09 0.99
C MET A 93 10.31 -1.88 2.12
N THR A 94 11.49 -2.43 1.88
CA THR A 94 12.26 -3.00 2.98
C THR A 94 12.87 -1.89 3.84
N LEU A 95 12.78 -2.09 5.14
CA LEU A 95 13.39 -1.23 6.15
C LEU A 95 14.66 -1.88 6.74
N GLY A 96 15.16 -2.93 6.12
CA GLY A 96 16.42 -3.58 6.48
C GLY A 96 16.47 -3.90 7.97
N SER A 97 17.53 -3.48 8.65
CA SER A 97 17.74 -3.76 10.07
C SER A 97 16.73 -3.11 11.03
N TRP A 98 15.85 -2.24 10.55
CA TRP A 98 14.80 -1.63 11.38
C TRP A 98 13.49 -2.42 11.38
N GLU A 99 13.38 -3.46 10.57
CA GLU A 99 12.18 -4.32 10.56
C GLU A 99 12.00 -5.03 11.91
N GLY A 100 10.79 -4.98 12.45
CA GLY A 100 10.44 -5.50 13.77
C GLY A 100 10.63 -4.50 14.92
N LEU A 101 11.40 -3.43 14.73
CA LEU A 101 11.60 -2.39 15.74
C LEU A 101 10.43 -1.41 15.79
N THR A 102 10.20 -0.82 16.95
CA THR A 102 9.37 0.37 17.09
C THR A 102 10.17 1.62 16.71
N ARG A 103 9.47 2.72 16.42
CA ARG A 103 10.13 4.02 16.17
C ARG A 103 11.03 4.45 17.33
N LYS A 104 10.62 4.16 18.57
CA LYS A 104 11.42 4.46 19.78
C LYS A 104 12.72 3.66 19.79
N GLU A 105 12.64 2.35 19.56
CA GLU A 105 13.81 1.47 19.50
C GLU A 105 14.79 1.88 18.39
N VAL A 106 14.28 2.28 17.21
CA VAL A 106 15.13 2.83 16.14
C VAL A 106 15.83 4.11 16.59
N ASN A 107 15.13 5.03 17.25
CA ASN A 107 15.74 6.27 17.75
C ASN A 107 16.83 6.02 18.80
N GLU A 108 16.62 5.07 19.69
CA GLU A 108 17.61 4.68 20.71
C GLU A 108 18.86 4.07 20.07
N GLN A 109 18.70 3.23 19.02
CA GLN A 109 19.82 2.58 18.33
C GLN A 109 20.59 3.52 17.40
N CYS A 110 19.95 4.53 16.86
CA CYS A 110 20.50 5.39 15.81
C CYS A 110 20.73 6.84 16.26
N ASN A 111 20.89 7.09 17.57
CA ASN A 111 21.21 8.41 18.13
C ASN A 111 20.29 9.55 17.63
N GLY A 112 18.98 9.30 17.56
CA GLY A 112 17.99 10.32 17.22
C GLY A 112 17.76 10.56 15.72
N VAL A 113 18.12 9.62 14.86
CA VAL A 113 17.93 9.72 13.38
C VAL A 113 16.47 9.86 12.97
N VAL A 114 15.56 9.36 13.79
CA VAL A 114 14.11 9.48 13.59
C VAL A 114 13.60 10.72 14.33
N GLY A 115 14.04 11.89 13.92
CA GLY A 115 13.56 13.16 14.50
C GLY A 115 12.02 13.26 14.53
N ASP A 116 11.50 14.39 15.02
CA ASP A 116 10.06 14.73 14.97
C ASP A 116 9.52 14.90 13.53
N ASP A 117 10.26 14.40 12.57
CA ASP A 117 9.95 14.47 11.16
C ASP A 117 8.56 13.85 10.90
N ALA A 118 7.55 14.72 10.77
CA ALA A 118 6.31 14.39 10.09
C ALA A 118 6.58 13.87 8.66
N ASN A 119 7.81 14.01 8.21
CA ASN A 119 8.36 13.68 6.92
C ASN A 119 8.95 12.25 6.97
N ALA A 120 8.34 11.35 6.24
CA ALA A 120 8.74 9.94 6.17
C ALA A 120 10.11 9.69 5.50
N GLU A 121 10.95 10.71 5.31
CA GLU A 121 12.30 10.63 4.71
C GLU A 121 13.25 9.72 5.50
N TRP A 122 13.10 9.65 6.81
CA TRP A 122 13.94 8.81 7.66
C TRP A 122 13.89 7.33 7.33
N TRP A 123 12.80 6.83 6.75
CA TRP A 123 12.68 5.41 6.35
C TRP A 123 13.77 5.01 5.35
N PHE A 124 14.18 5.93 4.48
CA PHE A 124 15.21 5.68 3.46
C PHE A 124 16.63 5.71 4.01
N ARG A 125 16.80 5.93 5.32
CA ARG A 125 18.10 5.86 6.02
C ARG A 125 18.33 4.49 6.67
N ALA A 126 17.37 3.57 6.58
CA ALA A 126 17.46 2.25 7.19
C ALA A 126 18.62 1.44 6.60
N PRO A 127 19.56 0.94 7.42
CA PRO A 127 20.67 0.12 6.92
C PRO A 127 20.15 -1.16 6.26
N GLY A 128 20.53 -1.40 5.00
CA GLY A 128 20.01 -2.51 4.20
C GLY A 128 18.58 -2.31 3.69
N GLY A 129 18.01 -1.12 3.89
CA GLY A 129 16.69 -0.76 3.38
C GLY A 129 16.70 -0.43 1.88
N GLU A 130 15.50 -0.33 1.29
CA GLU A 130 15.33 0.04 -0.11
C GLU A 130 15.56 1.55 -0.30
N SER A 131 16.33 1.94 -1.33
CA SER A 131 16.50 3.35 -1.66
C SER A 131 15.21 3.95 -2.24
N PHE A 132 15.04 5.27 -2.09
CA PHE A 132 13.89 5.96 -2.68
C PHE A 132 13.79 5.74 -4.19
N ASP A 133 14.91 5.82 -4.91
CA ASP A 133 14.92 5.72 -6.38
C ASP A 133 14.53 4.32 -6.85
N HIS A 134 15.04 3.26 -6.20
CA HIS A 134 14.65 1.89 -6.51
C HIS A 134 13.18 1.64 -6.23
N PHE A 135 12.69 2.09 -5.07
CA PHE A 135 11.29 2.01 -4.70
C PHE A 135 10.37 2.74 -5.70
N GLN A 136 10.74 3.98 -6.05
CA GLN A 136 10.02 4.76 -7.05
C GLN A 136 9.99 4.07 -8.41
N GLN A 137 11.12 3.52 -8.86
CA GLN A 137 11.24 2.86 -10.16
C GLN A 137 10.30 1.65 -10.27
N ARG A 138 10.26 0.76 -9.24
CA ARG A 138 9.37 -0.40 -9.29
C ARG A 138 7.89 -0.02 -9.25
N VAL A 139 7.52 1.01 -8.45
CA VAL A 139 6.15 1.53 -8.41
C VAL A 139 5.75 2.15 -9.76
N ARG A 140 6.63 2.94 -10.39
CA ARG A 140 6.43 3.49 -11.74
C ARG A 140 6.25 2.40 -12.79
N SER A 141 7.09 1.37 -12.74
CA SER A 141 6.99 0.23 -13.64
C SER A 141 5.62 -0.42 -13.54
N TRP A 142 5.17 -0.75 -12.31
CA TRP A 142 3.85 -1.32 -12.10
C TRP A 142 2.73 -0.40 -12.62
N LEU A 143 2.75 0.88 -12.25
CA LEU A 143 1.71 1.84 -12.60
C LEU A 143 1.61 2.06 -14.12
N SER A 144 2.74 2.10 -14.83
CA SER A 144 2.81 2.31 -16.27
C SER A 144 2.26 1.16 -17.12
N GLU A 145 2.08 -0.02 -16.53
CA GLU A 145 1.55 -1.22 -17.18
C GLU A 145 0.04 -1.38 -17.00
N GLN A 146 -0.56 -0.61 -16.09
CA GLN A 146 -1.98 -0.77 -15.83
C GLN A 146 -2.82 -0.33 -17.02
N ARG A 147 -3.78 -1.17 -17.41
CA ARG A 147 -4.73 -0.94 -18.51
C ARG A 147 -6.13 -1.32 -18.03
N GLY A 148 -7.02 -0.35 -17.98
CA GLY A 148 -8.38 -0.56 -17.50
C GLY A 148 -8.47 -0.67 -15.98
N PRO A 149 -9.64 -1.06 -15.46
CA PRO A 149 -9.92 -1.05 -14.03
C PRO A 149 -9.32 -2.26 -13.31
N VAL A 150 -8.57 -2.00 -12.21
CA VAL A 150 -7.91 -3.00 -11.37
C VAL A 150 -8.08 -2.68 -9.88
N ILE A 151 -8.15 -3.70 -9.04
CA ILE A 151 -8.00 -3.57 -7.59
C ILE A 151 -6.55 -3.87 -7.24
N ALA A 152 -5.91 -3.01 -6.47
CA ALA A 152 -4.53 -3.22 -6.00
C ALA A 152 -4.49 -3.31 -4.46
N VAL A 153 -4.01 -4.43 -3.93
CA VAL A 153 -3.87 -4.65 -2.49
C VAL A 153 -2.39 -4.55 -2.13
N SER A 154 -2.03 -3.54 -1.33
CA SER A 154 -0.66 -3.17 -1.04
C SER A 154 -0.49 -2.66 0.40
N HIS A 155 0.49 -1.80 0.65
CA HIS A 155 0.96 -1.41 1.98
C HIS A 155 0.96 0.11 2.16
N GLY A 156 1.28 0.55 3.38
CA GLY A 156 1.22 1.96 3.75
C GLY A 156 2.08 2.85 2.86
N ILE A 157 3.39 2.61 2.84
CA ILE A 157 4.32 3.47 2.10
C ILE A 157 4.14 3.28 0.59
N THR A 158 3.91 2.04 0.15
CA THR A 158 3.68 1.74 -1.26
C THR A 158 2.43 2.43 -1.80
N THR A 159 1.34 2.52 -1.02
CA THR A 159 0.14 3.27 -1.45
C THR A 159 0.38 4.77 -1.54
N ARG A 160 1.27 5.35 -0.69
CA ARG A 160 1.72 6.75 -0.84
C ARG A 160 2.46 6.95 -2.15
N MET A 161 3.42 6.05 -2.45
CA MET A 161 4.20 6.14 -3.67
C MET A 161 3.33 6.03 -4.91
N ILE A 162 2.40 5.07 -4.96
CA ILE A 162 1.48 4.89 -6.09
C ILE A 162 0.64 6.15 -6.30
N ARG A 163 0.02 6.70 -5.25
CA ARG A 163 -0.80 7.91 -5.35
C ARG A 163 0.02 9.12 -5.72
N GLY A 164 1.21 9.27 -5.13
CA GLY A 164 2.10 10.39 -5.41
C GLY A 164 2.65 10.38 -6.84
N GLU A 165 3.02 9.20 -7.37
CA GLU A 165 3.41 9.05 -8.77
C GLU A 165 2.25 9.33 -9.73
N TYR A 166 1.05 8.84 -9.40
CA TYR A 166 -0.15 9.06 -10.21
C TYR A 166 -0.52 10.54 -10.32
N LEU A 167 -0.37 11.28 -9.24
CA LEU A 167 -0.66 12.73 -9.16
C LEU A 167 0.51 13.63 -9.61
N GLY A 168 1.68 13.07 -9.89
CA GLY A 168 2.88 13.85 -10.22
C GLY A 168 3.43 14.69 -9.07
N LEU A 169 3.18 14.28 -7.81
CA LEU A 169 3.61 15.00 -6.62
C LEU A 169 5.13 14.97 -6.44
N SER A 170 5.67 16.00 -5.79
CA SER A 170 7.06 16.00 -5.31
C SER A 170 7.31 14.88 -4.30
N ARG A 171 8.58 14.55 -4.05
CA ARG A 171 8.97 13.54 -3.06
C ARG A 171 8.38 13.87 -1.68
N HIS A 172 8.49 15.09 -1.22
CA HIS A 172 7.97 15.54 0.07
C HIS A 172 6.45 15.37 0.17
N GLU A 173 5.70 15.86 -0.81
CA GLU A 173 4.23 15.78 -0.82
C GLU A 173 3.73 14.33 -0.79
N ARG A 174 4.34 13.43 -1.61
CA ARG A 174 3.92 12.02 -1.63
C ARG A 174 4.18 11.31 -0.32
N LEU A 175 5.30 11.59 0.36
CA LEU A 175 5.63 10.98 1.64
C LEU A 175 4.76 11.51 2.79
N SER A 176 4.12 12.65 2.62
CA SER A 176 3.17 13.24 3.58
C SER A 176 1.73 12.74 3.41
N LEU A 177 1.41 11.99 2.35
CA LEU A 177 0.06 11.48 2.14
C LEU A 177 -0.40 10.55 3.28
N PRO A 178 -1.63 10.66 3.79
CA PRO A 178 -2.14 9.78 4.85
C PRO A 178 -2.32 8.34 4.35
N VAL A 179 -2.19 7.36 5.24
CA VAL A 179 -2.33 5.93 4.92
C VAL A 179 -3.21 5.17 5.93
N PRO A 180 -4.43 5.63 6.21
CA PRO A 180 -5.33 4.92 7.09
C PRO A 180 -5.64 3.51 6.56
N HIS A 181 -6.03 2.61 7.47
CA HIS A 181 -6.65 1.35 7.10
C HIS A 181 -8.15 1.54 6.80
N GLY A 182 -8.75 0.63 6.05
CA GLY A 182 -10.20 0.61 5.84
C GLY A 182 -10.73 1.65 4.87
N VAL A 183 -9.90 2.23 4.02
CA VAL A 183 -10.29 3.16 2.95
C VAL A 183 -9.88 2.61 1.58
N ILE A 184 -10.58 3.06 0.54
CA ILE A 184 -10.21 2.81 -0.85
C ILE A 184 -9.77 4.15 -1.45
N TRP A 185 -8.64 4.16 -2.12
CA TRP A 185 -8.26 5.27 -2.99
C TRP A 185 -8.57 4.88 -4.43
N ARG A 186 -9.48 5.63 -5.05
CA ARG A 186 -9.81 5.47 -6.46
C ARG A 186 -9.01 6.46 -7.28
N LEU A 187 -8.12 5.93 -8.13
CA LEU A 187 -7.28 6.69 -9.04
C LEU A 187 -7.92 6.65 -10.41
N ARG A 188 -8.38 7.79 -10.93
CA ARG A 188 -9.03 7.89 -12.23
C ARG A 188 -8.92 9.32 -12.78
N GLY A 189 -8.73 9.45 -14.11
CA GLY A 189 -8.77 10.74 -14.81
C GLY A 189 -7.79 11.79 -14.27
N GLY A 190 -6.61 11.36 -13.77
CA GLY A 190 -5.60 12.24 -13.18
C GLY A 190 -5.88 12.68 -11.72
N GLY A 191 -6.97 12.22 -11.12
CA GLY A 191 -7.34 12.52 -9.73
C GLY A 191 -7.31 11.31 -8.81
N VAL A 192 -7.29 11.55 -7.50
CA VAL A 192 -7.40 10.52 -6.46
C VAL A 192 -8.55 10.89 -5.52
N GLU A 193 -9.54 10.03 -5.47
CA GLU A 193 -10.67 10.12 -4.55
C GLU A 193 -10.46 9.15 -3.38
N THR A 194 -10.74 9.60 -2.15
CA THR A 194 -10.76 8.71 -0.97
C THR A 194 -12.19 8.31 -0.66
N ILE A 195 -12.47 7.01 -0.70
CA ILE A 195 -13.79 6.45 -0.45
C ILE A 195 -13.76 5.81 0.94
N HIS A 196 -14.64 6.29 1.80
CA HIS A 196 -14.84 5.79 3.17
C HIS A 196 -16.03 4.82 3.23
N GLN A 197 -16.07 4.05 4.29
CA GLN A 197 -17.18 3.15 4.62
C GLN A 197 -18.43 3.93 5.00
#